data_7a9eadbfc473de8cc9e6231e46c2af54
#
_entry.id   7a9eadbfc473de8cc9e6231e46c2af54
#
_cell.length_a   1.000
_cell.length_b   1.000
_cell.length_c   1.000
_cell.angle_alpha   90.00
_cell.angle_beta   90.00
_cell.angle_gamma   90.00
#
_symmetry.space_group_name_H-M   'P 1'
#
loop_
_entity.id
_entity.type
_entity.pdbx_description
1 polymer ?
#
loop_
_entity_poly.entity_id
_entity_poly.type
_entity_poly.pdbx_seq_one_letter_code
_entity_poly.pdbx_strand_id
1 'polypeptide(L)'
;MSFTLQPGDKAPMFNLKATDGKEYSLNSFDNSKYLVVFFTCNHCPYVIGSDENTRELANHFAKDSVEFVGINSNSPNTYPEDDFDHMVKRMEEHRFPWKYLYDSTQDVAKRYGALRTPHFYLFNEKRELVYTGRAVDHPRDAGKSGSFDLKRAISELISGSEI
;
A
#
# COMPACT_ATOMS: atom_id res chain seq x y z
N MET A 1 19.45 9.80 10.83
CA MET A 1 19.19 8.59 10.03
C MET A 1 17.70 8.29 9.97
N SER A 2 17.20 8.06 8.78
CA SER A 2 15.81 7.66 8.62
C SER A 2 15.66 6.19 8.93
N PHE A 3 14.64 5.85 9.72
CA PHE A 3 14.27 4.46 9.95
C PHE A 3 13.49 3.93 8.75
N THR A 4 13.77 2.72 8.33
CA THR A 4 13.01 2.02 7.30
C THR A 4 12.93 0.54 7.70
N LEU A 5 11.76 -0.07 7.56
CA LEU A 5 11.60 -1.51 7.80
C LEU A 5 12.52 -2.31 6.88
N GLN A 6 13.08 -3.37 7.42
CA GLN A 6 13.97 -4.26 6.69
C GLN A 6 13.32 -5.64 6.51
N PRO A 7 13.68 -6.38 5.46
CA PRO A 7 13.22 -7.76 5.31
C PRO A 7 13.46 -8.57 6.59
N GLY A 8 12.43 -9.31 7.01
CA GLY A 8 12.43 -10.06 8.26
C GLY A 8 11.75 -9.35 9.42
N ASP A 9 11.59 -8.02 9.36
CA ASP A 9 10.91 -7.27 10.41
C ASP A 9 9.41 -7.58 10.41
N LYS A 10 8.81 -7.58 11.60
CA LYS A 10 7.36 -7.73 11.73
C LYS A 10 6.64 -6.45 11.32
N ALA A 11 5.46 -6.59 10.72
CA ALA A 11 4.63 -5.46 10.38
C ALA A 11 4.25 -4.67 11.64
N PRO A 12 4.54 -3.35 11.69
CA PRO A 12 4.06 -2.53 12.80
C PRO A 12 2.54 -2.50 12.84
N MET A 13 1.99 -2.51 14.06
CA MET A 13 0.55 -2.44 14.27
C MET A 13 0.02 -1.07 13.88
N PHE A 14 -1.22 -1.06 13.43
CA PHE A 14 -1.96 0.18 13.19
C PHE A 14 -3.44 -0.02 13.52
N ASN A 15 -4.15 1.08 13.74
CA ASN A 15 -5.59 1.10 13.89
C ASN A 15 -6.08 2.43 13.34
N LEU A 16 -6.64 2.43 12.15
CA LEU A 16 -6.94 3.65 11.41
C LEU A 16 -8.36 3.61 10.83
N LYS A 17 -8.95 4.81 10.72
CA LYS A 17 -10.25 4.99 10.09
C LYS A 17 -10.13 4.88 8.57
N ALA A 18 -11.04 4.14 7.96
CA ALA A 18 -11.11 3.97 6.51
C ALA A 18 -12.24 4.83 5.91
N THR A 19 -12.19 4.95 4.59
CA THR A 19 -13.19 5.74 3.84
C THR A 19 -14.61 5.17 3.91
N ASP A 20 -14.75 3.91 4.31
CA ASP A 20 -16.07 3.29 4.51
C ASP A 20 -16.67 3.60 5.89
N GLY A 21 -15.99 4.41 6.69
CA GLY A 21 -16.44 4.80 8.03
C GLY A 21 -16.07 3.84 9.13
N LYS A 22 -15.47 2.69 8.79
CA LYS A 22 -15.04 1.69 9.77
C LYS A 22 -13.57 1.86 10.12
N GLU A 23 -13.16 1.28 11.26
CA GLU A 23 -11.76 1.23 11.64
C GLU A 23 -11.17 -0.13 11.30
N TYR A 24 -9.91 -0.12 10.86
CA TYR A 24 -9.18 -1.35 10.54
C TYR A 24 -7.83 -1.34 11.23
N SER A 25 -7.47 -2.49 11.78
CA SER A 25 -6.15 -2.72 12.34
C SER A 25 -5.41 -3.75 11.49
N LEU A 26 -4.14 -3.96 11.78
CA LEU A 26 -3.38 -5.03 11.12
C LEU A 26 -4.10 -6.37 11.23
N ASN A 27 -4.68 -6.67 12.41
CA ASN A 27 -5.39 -7.92 12.66
C ASN A 27 -6.68 -8.04 11.85
N SER A 28 -7.24 -6.95 11.35
CA SER A 28 -8.43 -6.97 10.50
C SER A 28 -8.19 -7.76 9.21
N PHE A 29 -6.93 -7.95 8.82
CA PHE A 29 -6.53 -8.63 7.59
C PHE A 29 -5.96 -10.03 7.82
N ASP A 30 -6.17 -10.60 9.01
CA ASP A 30 -5.63 -11.92 9.37
C ASP A 30 -6.17 -13.07 8.52
N ASN A 31 -7.33 -12.89 7.88
CA ASN A 31 -7.91 -13.91 7.00
C ASN A 31 -7.16 -14.00 5.66
N SER A 32 -6.37 -13.02 5.31
CA SER A 32 -5.59 -13.02 4.09
C SER A 32 -4.21 -13.61 4.36
N LYS A 33 -3.77 -14.49 3.46
CA LYS A 33 -2.49 -15.18 3.61
C LYS A 33 -1.31 -14.22 3.51
N TYR A 34 -1.37 -13.32 2.52
CA TYR A 34 -0.32 -12.32 2.28
C TYR A 34 -0.93 -10.93 2.32
N LEU A 35 -0.13 -9.93 2.70
CA LEU A 35 -0.61 -8.56 2.83
C LEU A 35 0.35 -7.58 2.16
N VAL A 36 -0.20 -6.71 1.33
CA VAL A 36 0.52 -5.56 0.79
C VAL A 36 -0.03 -4.30 1.46
N VAL A 37 0.79 -3.62 2.24
CA VAL A 37 0.48 -2.31 2.78
C VAL A 37 1.20 -1.29 1.91
N PHE A 38 0.47 -0.29 1.41
CA PHE A 38 1.13 0.75 0.62
C PHE A 38 0.69 2.13 1.06
N PHE A 39 1.67 3.03 1.12
CA PHE A 39 1.44 4.42 1.44
C PHE A 39 1.17 5.17 0.14
N THR A 40 0.06 5.87 0.10
CA THR A 40 -0.47 6.49 -1.11
C THR A 40 -1.10 7.85 -0.77
N CYS A 41 -1.63 8.54 -1.75
CA CYS A 41 -2.28 9.83 -1.56
C CYS A 41 -3.32 10.06 -2.67
N ASN A 42 -3.96 11.23 -2.64
CA ASN A 42 -5.02 11.54 -3.61
C ASN A 42 -4.53 12.30 -4.84
N HIS A 43 -3.36 12.94 -4.77
CA HIS A 43 -2.94 13.90 -5.79
C HIS A 43 -1.59 13.59 -6.46
N CYS A 44 -0.76 12.74 -5.87
CA CYS A 44 0.60 12.52 -6.34
C CYS A 44 0.62 11.92 -7.76
N PRO A 45 1.34 12.51 -8.73
CA PRO A 45 1.43 11.96 -10.09
C PRO A 45 1.97 10.54 -10.15
N TYR A 46 2.86 10.17 -9.24
CA TYR A 46 3.41 8.81 -9.16
C TYR A 46 2.38 7.81 -8.71
N VAL A 47 1.42 8.23 -7.87
CA VAL A 47 0.30 7.40 -7.46
C VAL A 47 -0.71 7.28 -8.60
N ILE A 48 -1.14 8.41 -9.15
CA ILE A 48 -2.15 8.46 -10.21
C ILE A 48 -1.67 7.67 -11.45
N GLY A 49 -0.41 7.85 -11.82
CA GLY A 49 0.17 7.17 -12.97
C GLY A 49 0.30 5.65 -12.81
N SER A 50 0.26 5.14 -11.58
CA SER A 50 0.38 3.70 -11.30
C SER A 50 -0.89 3.06 -10.74
N ASP A 51 -1.98 3.83 -10.56
CA ASP A 51 -3.23 3.33 -9.98
C ASP A 51 -3.77 2.08 -10.69
N GLU A 52 -3.82 2.10 -12.02
CA GLU A 52 -4.36 0.97 -12.77
C GLU A 52 -3.46 -0.27 -12.64
N ASN A 53 -2.14 -0.09 -12.60
CA ASN A 53 -1.23 -1.19 -12.34
C ASN A 53 -1.48 -1.79 -10.94
N THR A 54 -1.65 -0.95 -9.93
CA THR A 54 -1.93 -1.40 -8.56
C THR A 54 -3.27 -2.13 -8.51
N ARG A 55 -4.29 -1.60 -9.19
CA ARG A 55 -5.61 -2.25 -9.30
C ARG A 55 -5.48 -3.64 -9.93
N GLU A 56 -4.75 -3.74 -11.01
CA GLU A 56 -4.54 -5.01 -11.71
C GLU A 56 -3.86 -6.04 -10.81
N LEU A 57 -2.85 -5.61 -10.06
CA LEU A 57 -2.15 -6.48 -9.12
C LEU A 57 -3.09 -6.99 -8.02
N ALA A 58 -3.87 -6.08 -7.42
CA ALA A 58 -4.79 -6.43 -6.35
C ALA A 58 -5.84 -7.43 -6.84
N ASN A 59 -6.40 -7.21 -8.02
CA ASN A 59 -7.38 -8.11 -8.61
C ASN A 59 -6.77 -9.45 -9.02
N HIS A 60 -5.58 -9.41 -9.62
CA HIS A 60 -4.92 -10.63 -10.10
C HIS A 60 -4.56 -11.57 -8.96
N PHE A 61 -4.05 -11.05 -7.86
CA PHE A 61 -3.57 -11.85 -6.75
C PHE A 61 -4.62 -12.09 -5.66
N ALA A 62 -5.85 -11.59 -5.82
CA ALA A 62 -6.93 -11.83 -4.86
C ALA A 62 -7.21 -13.33 -4.70
N LYS A 63 -7.14 -14.09 -5.77
CA LYS A 63 -7.32 -15.56 -5.77
C LYS A 63 -6.23 -16.28 -4.97
N ASP A 64 -5.08 -15.65 -4.79
CA ASP A 64 -3.94 -16.21 -4.05
C ASP A 64 -3.93 -15.73 -2.60
N SER A 65 -5.03 -15.13 -2.14
CA SER A 65 -5.17 -14.62 -0.77
C SER A 65 -4.17 -13.50 -0.45
N VAL A 66 -3.90 -12.65 -1.43
CA VAL A 66 -3.11 -11.42 -1.25
C VAL A 66 -4.08 -10.25 -1.13
N GLU A 67 -4.04 -9.55 -0.01
CA GLU A 67 -4.88 -8.37 0.22
C GLU A 67 -4.03 -7.11 0.18
N PHE A 68 -4.58 -6.04 -0.40
CA PHE A 68 -3.94 -4.73 -0.49
C PHE A 68 -4.64 -3.77 0.45
N VAL A 69 -3.87 -2.94 1.16
CA VAL A 69 -4.37 -1.89 2.06
C VAL A 69 -3.62 -0.61 1.73
N GLY A 70 -4.35 0.43 1.37
CA GLY A 70 -3.77 1.75 1.10
C GLY A 70 -3.86 2.65 2.34
N ILE A 71 -2.80 3.40 2.62
CA ILE A 71 -2.74 4.32 3.75
C ILE A 71 -2.30 5.69 3.25
N ASN A 72 -3.08 6.73 3.59
CA ASN A 72 -2.72 8.12 3.32
C ASN A 72 -2.22 8.76 4.61
N SER A 73 -0.97 9.18 4.63
CA SER A 73 -0.33 9.85 5.75
C SER A 73 0.04 11.31 5.46
N ASN A 74 -0.39 11.85 4.32
CA ASN A 74 -0.10 13.24 3.98
C ASN A 74 -0.94 14.19 4.83
N SER A 75 -0.29 15.27 5.29
CA SER A 75 -0.99 16.30 6.06
C SER A 75 -1.86 17.16 5.15
N PRO A 76 -3.15 17.39 5.47
CA PRO A 76 -3.99 18.29 4.70
C PRO A 76 -3.57 19.75 4.83
N ASN A 77 -2.76 20.09 5.82
CA ASN A 77 -2.17 21.44 5.94
C ASN A 77 -1.15 21.72 4.83
N THR A 78 -0.45 20.69 4.39
CA THR A 78 0.54 20.79 3.30
C THR A 78 -0.12 20.47 1.96
N TYR A 79 -1.00 19.47 1.94
CA TYR A 79 -1.67 18.98 0.73
C TYR A 79 -3.18 18.89 0.99
N PRO A 80 -3.92 20.00 0.79
CA PRO A 80 -5.37 20.00 1.04
C PRO A 80 -6.13 18.91 0.29
N GLU A 81 -5.65 18.49 -0.89
CA GLU A 81 -6.25 17.43 -1.70
C GLU A 81 -6.14 16.06 -1.06
N ASP A 82 -5.33 15.92 0.00
CA ASP A 82 -5.11 14.65 0.68
C ASP A 82 -5.90 14.55 2.00
N ASP A 83 -6.94 15.36 2.17
CA ASP A 83 -7.82 15.25 3.32
C ASP A 83 -8.74 14.03 3.22
N PHE A 84 -9.44 13.72 4.30
CA PHE A 84 -10.31 12.55 4.38
C PHE A 84 -11.46 12.60 3.36
N ASP A 85 -12.05 13.77 3.14
CA ASP A 85 -13.16 13.92 2.22
C ASP A 85 -12.74 13.62 0.77
N HIS A 86 -11.54 14.03 0.38
CA HIS A 86 -10.99 13.71 -0.93
C HIS A 86 -10.66 12.21 -1.05
N MET A 87 -10.25 11.56 0.04
CA MET A 87 -10.07 10.11 0.06
C MET A 87 -11.38 9.39 -0.24
N VAL A 88 -12.47 9.82 0.40
CA VAL A 88 -13.80 9.25 0.19
C VAL A 88 -14.21 9.39 -1.26
N LYS A 89 -14.07 10.60 -1.82
CA LYS A 89 -14.42 10.88 -3.23
C LYS A 89 -13.62 10.00 -4.18
N ARG A 90 -12.33 9.84 -3.92
CA ARG A 90 -11.44 9.04 -4.76
C ARG A 90 -11.90 7.57 -4.78
N MET A 91 -12.28 7.02 -3.63
CA MET A 91 -12.78 5.66 -3.55
C MET A 91 -14.13 5.50 -4.25
N GLU A 92 -15.02 6.50 -4.15
CA GLU A 92 -16.30 6.50 -4.85
C GLU A 92 -16.14 6.56 -6.36
N GLU A 93 -15.20 7.38 -6.84
CA GLU A 93 -14.94 7.55 -8.28
C GLU A 93 -14.26 6.34 -8.90
N HIS A 94 -13.26 5.78 -8.24
CA HIS A 94 -12.40 4.74 -8.80
C HIS A 94 -12.76 3.33 -8.35
N ARG A 95 -13.43 3.18 -7.22
CA ARG A 95 -13.84 1.89 -6.64
C ARG A 95 -12.67 0.90 -6.58
N PHE A 96 -11.54 1.34 -6.04
CA PHE A 96 -10.36 0.51 -5.91
C PHE A 96 -10.66 -0.72 -5.02
N PRO A 97 -10.04 -1.88 -5.31
CA PRO A 97 -10.33 -3.14 -4.59
C PRO A 97 -9.57 -3.27 -3.26
N TRP A 98 -9.27 -2.16 -2.59
CA TRP A 98 -8.61 -2.16 -1.30
C TRP A 98 -9.30 -1.22 -0.33
N LYS A 99 -9.03 -1.41 0.98
CA LYS A 99 -9.42 -0.44 2.00
C LYS A 99 -8.45 0.73 1.97
N TYR A 100 -8.96 1.92 2.13
CA TYR A 100 -8.16 3.15 2.11
C TYR A 100 -8.26 3.82 3.48
N LEU A 101 -7.15 3.84 4.22
CA LEU A 101 -7.06 4.22 5.61
C LEU A 101 -6.36 5.57 5.76
N TYR A 102 -6.74 6.32 6.79
CA TYR A 102 -6.21 7.65 7.04
C TYR A 102 -5.32 7.68 8.29
N ASP A 103 -4.04 7.97 8.08
CA ASP A 103 -3.02 8.12 9.12
C ASP A 103 -2.81 9.61 9.40
N SER A 104 -3.76 10.22 10.14
CA SER A 104 -3.81 11.67 10.32
C SER A 104 -2.62 12.25 11.08
N THR A 105 -1.97 11.46 11.93
CA THR A 105 -0.82 11.88 12.73
C THR A 105 0.51 11.56 12.09
N GLN A 106 0.52 10.81 10.99
CA GLN A 106 1.70 10.29 10.30
C GLN A 106 2.49 9.27 11.14
N ASP A 107 1.92 8.79 12.25
CA ASP A 107 2.59 7.84 13.14
C ASP A 107 2.85 6.49 12.46
N VAL A 108 1.88 6.00 11.68
CA VAL A 108 2.02 4.71 11.00
C VAL A 108 3.11 4.81 9.94
N ALA A 109 3.11 5.90 9.14
CA ALA A 109 4.17 6.12 8.15
C ALA A 109 5.55 6.13 8.79
N LYS A 110 5.68 6.77 9.95
CA LYS A 110 6.95 6.83 10.70
C LYS A 110 7.39 5.44 11.18
N ARG A 111 6.45 4.65 11.68
CA ARG A 111 6.77 3.29 12.16
C ARG A 111 7.17 2.36 11.03
N TYR A 112 6.61 2.56 9.83
CA TYR A 112 6.99 1.78 8.65
C TYR A 112 8.23 2.32 7.98
N GLY A 113 8.59 3.58 8.24
CA GLY A 113 9.68 4.24 7.57
C GLY A 113 9.36 4.57 6.12
N ALA A 114 8.10 4.92 5.84
CA ALA A 114 7.66 5.29 4.50
C ALA A 114 8.25 6.64 4.11
N LEU A 115 8.99 6.68 3.01
CA LEU A 115 9.74 7.86 2.58
C LEU A 115 9.04 8.66 1.50
N ARG A 116 8.15 8.04 0.74
CA ARG A 116 7.48 8.65 -0.41
C ARG A 116 6.24 7.86 -0.78
N THR A 117 5.45 8.38 -1.72
CA THR A 117 4.27 7.69 -2.25
C THR A 117 4.41 7.48 -3.75
N PRO A 118 4.01 6.35 -4.29
CA PRO A 118 3.58 5.16 -3.54
C PRO A 118 4.79 4.38 -3.00
N HIS A 119 4.65 3.83 -1.80
CA HIS A 119 5.69 3.01 -1.18
C HIS A 119 5.04 1.73 -0.70
N PHE A 120 5.50 0.59 -1.19
CA PHE A 120 4.89 -0.72 -0.99
C PHE A 120 5.67 -1.57 0.00
N TYR A 121 4.92 -2.33 0.83
CA TYR A 121 5.46 -3.27 1.81
C TYR A 121 4.71 -4.59 1.65
N LEU A 122 5.43 -5.65 1.30
CA LEU A 122 4.85 -6.99 1.13
C LEU A 122 5.22 -7.86 2.32
N PHE A 123 4.19 -8.42 2.96
CA PHE A 123 4.34 -9.27 4.14
C PHE A 123 3.90 -10.70 3.85
N ASN A 124 4.63 -11.66 4.43
CA ASN A 124 4.30 -13.08 4.32
C ASN A 124 3.17 -13.46 5.31
N GLU A 125 2.89 -14.76 5.42
CA GLU A 125 1.83 -15.28 6.30
C GLU A 125 2.04 -14.93 7.77
N LYS A 126 3.30 -14.78 8.19
CA LYS A 126 3.68 -14.42 9.55
C LYS A 126 3.75 -12.91 9.75
N ARG A 127 3.38 -12.13 8.74
CA ARG A 127 3.50 -10.67 8.72
C ARG A 127 4.94 -10.19 8.90
N GLU A 128 5.87 -10.95 8.36
CA GLU A 128 7.27 -10.54 8.25
C GLU A 128 7.47 -9.92 6.87
N LEU A 129 8.22 -8.82 6.84
CA LEU A 129 8.49 -8.11 5.58
C LEU A 129 9.37 -8.94 4.67
N VAL A 130 8.96 -9.10 3.41
CA VAL A 130 9.74 -9.82 2.40
C VAL A 130 10.16 -8.93 1.24
N TYR A 131 9.46 -7.82 1.02
CA TYR A 131 9.81 -6.85 -0.01
C TYR A 131 9.31 -5.46 0.38
N THR A 132 10.11 -4.44 0.12
CA THR A 132 9.69 -3.04 0.22
C THR A 132 10.31 -2.24 -0.92
N GLY A 133 9.56 -1.27 -1.42
CA GLY A 133 10.01 -0.40 -2.47
C GLY A 133 8.90 -0.02 -3.44
N ARG A 134 9.28 0.12 -4.70
CA ARG A 134 8.38 0.53 -5.78
C ARG A 134 7.64 -0.67 -6.37
N ALA A 135 6.49 -0.41 -7.00
CA ALA A 135 5.76 -1.43 -7.75
C ALA A 135 6.32 -1.55 -9.17
N VAL A 136 6.62 -0.41 -9.79
CA VAL A 136 7.10 -0.32 -11.17
C VAL A 136 8.21 0.73 -11.25
N ASP A 137 9.04 0.64 -12.30
CA ASP A 137 10.15 1.58 -12.50
C ASP A 137 9.71 2.92 -13.12
N HIS A 138 8.51 2.99 -13.70
CA HIS A 138 7.91 4.23 -14.19
C HIS A 138 6.55 4.49 -13.52
N PRO A 139 6.52 4.84 -12.22
CA PRO A 139 5.24 5.01 -11.51
C PRO A 139 4.41 6.19 -12.03
N ARG A 140 5.03 7.15 -12.68
CA ARG A 140 4.30 8.29 -13.26
C ARG A 140 3.48 7.87 -14.48
N ASP A 141 3.92 6.82 -15.17
CA ASP A 141 3.19 6.20 -16.28
C ASP A 141 3.55 4.72 -16.32
N ALA A 142 2.77 3.90 -15.59
CA ALA A 142 3.06 2.47 -15.44
C ALA A 142 3.03 1.72 -16.77
N GLY A 143 2.32 2.25 -17.78
CA GLY A 143 2.28 1.65 -19.11
C GLY A 143 3.63 1.68 -19.84
N LYS A 144 4.55 2.55 -19.40
CA LYS A 144 5.89 2.66 -19.95
C LYS A 144 6.93 1.88 -19.16
N SER A 145 6.50 1.13 -18.12
CA SER A 145 7.43 0.42 -17.25
C SER A 145 8.04 -0.79 -17.95
N GLY A 146 9.35 -0.97 -17.73
CA GLY A 146 10.08 -2.16 -18.16
C GLY A 146 10.34 -3.14 -17.03
N SER A 147 10.05 -2.74 -15.78
CA SER A 147 10.26 -3.55 -14.58
C SER A 147 9.03 -3.46 -13.69
N PHE A 148 8.54 -4.61 -13.23
CA PHE A 148 7.35 -4.74 -12.39
C PHE A 148 7.77 -5.43 -11.08
N ASP A 149 8.46 -4.67 -10.23
CA ASP A 149 9.17 -5.20 -9.06
C ASP A 149 8.23 -5.82 -8.03
N LEU A 150 7.09 -5.17 -7.73
CA LEU A 150 6.13 -5.71 -6.77
C LEU A 150 5.47 -6.99 -7.29
N LYS A 151 5.07 -7.00 -8.56
CA LYS A 151 4.47 -8.19 -9.18
C LYS A 151 5.41 -9.38 -9.08
N ARG A 152 6.68 -9.17 -9.39
CA ARG A 152 7.70 -10.22 -9.30
C ARG A 152 7.85 -10.71 -7.85
N ALA A 153 7.93 -9.80 -6.89
CA ALA A 153 8.07 -10.16 -5.49
C ALA A 153 6.89 -11.00 -4.99
N ILE A 154 5.66 -10.60 -5.33
CA ILE A 154 4.47 -11.35 -4.95
C ILE A 154 4.49 -12.75 -5.59
N SER A 155 4.82 -12.83 -6.87
CA SER A 155 4.88 -14.11 -7.59
C SER A 155 5.92 -15.06 -6.98
N GLU A 156 7.09 -14.54 -6.63
CA GLU A 156 8.14 -15.33 -5.98
C GLU A 156 7.71 -15.80 -4.58
N LEU A 157 7.05 -14.94 -3.82
CA LEU A 157 6.54 -15.30 -2.49
C LEU A 157 5.53 -16.44 -2.57
N ILE A 158 4.57 -16.35 -3.50
CA ILE A 158 3.53 -17.36 -3.68
C ILE A 158 4.14 -18.69 -4.12
N SER A 159 5.14 -18.67 -4.99
CA SER A 159 5.80 -19.88 -5.49
C SER A 159 6.77 -20.50 -4.48
N GLY A 160 7.05 -19.82 -3.36
CA GLY A 160 8.00 -20.29 -2.36
C GLY A 160 9.46 -20.00 -2.71
N SER A 161 9.71 -19.17 -3.73
CA SER A 161 11.06 -18.76 -4.12
C SER A 161 11.61 -17.69 -3.18
N GLU A 162 12.93 -17.56 -3.13
CA GLU A 162 13.55 -16.44 -2.41
C GLU A 162 13.36 -15.13 -3.19
N ILE A 163 13.22 -14.07 -2.43
CA ILE A 163 13.00 -12.72 -2.97
C ILE A 163 14.24 -11.86 -2.79
#